data_55a3af655b9969bf9716c81bf5f3c9e1
#
_entry.id   55a3af655b9969bf9716c81bf5f3c9e1
#
_cell.length_a   1.000
_cell.length_b   1.000
_cell.length_c   1.000
_cell.angle_alpha   90.00
_cell.angle_beta   90.00
_cell.angle_gamma   90.00
#
_symmetry.space_group_name_H-M   'P 1'
#
loop_
_entity.id
_entity.type
_entity.pdbx_description
1 polymer ?
#
loop_
_entity_poly.entity_id
_entity_poly.type
_entity_poly.pdbx_seq_one_letter_code
_entity_poly.pdbx_strand_id
1 'polypeptide(L)'
;MGEACSYTLNSNVFQIRELNYKKDMRLFDEIVEHENRVFGEGSVGKWNIKPFTKYGKVFVVVKKLKNLENNREVECNNSTYENKIDEELVSVIEILRGFDYKIAYIYGVSTVTGYEGQGHATRLFGYVMDYLLKQDISIVELTVGVNNEAAKKLYKKAGFAIMEKLENEYGKNIDRYLMRYTRK
;
A
#
# COMPACT_ATOMS: atom_id res chain seq x y z
N MET A 1 16.50 -3.67 2.17
CA MET A 1 15.20 -4.10 2.72
C MET A 1 14.84 -3.11 3.82
N GLY A 2 13.70 -2.43 3.72
CA GLY A 2 13.21 -1.57 4.80
C GLY A 2 12.82 -2.45 5.99
N GLU A 3 13.17 -2.02 7.20
CA GLU A 3 12.80 -2.72 8.42
C GLU A 3 11.26 -2.71 8.55
N ALA A 4 10.69 -3.86 8.91
CA ALA A 4 9.25 -3.96 9.14
C ALA A 4 8.90 -3.19 10.43
N CYS A 5 7.89 -2.33 10.36
CA CYS A 5 7.39 -1.57 11.50
C CYS A 5 6.09 -2.20 12.02
N SER A 6 6.03 -2.50 13.32
CA SER A 6 4.83 -3.10 13.93
C SER A 6 4.16 -2.12 14.89
N TYR A 7 2.83 -2.21 14.99
CA TYR A 7 2.03 -1.45 15.96
C TYR A 7 0.83 -2.28 16.44
N THR A 8 0.29 -1.90 17.59
CA THR A 8 -0.88 -2.57 18.19
C THR A 8 -2.09 -1.61 18.19
N LEU A 9 -3.24 -2.11 17.80
CA LEU A 9 -4.51 -1.41 17.86
C LEU A 9 -5.61 -2.40 18.29
N ASN A 10 -6.38 -2.07 19.34
CA ASN A 10 -7.45 -2.92 19.86
C ASN A 10 -7.01 -4.39 20.09
N SER A 11 -5.86 -4.58 20.75
CA SER A 11 -5.24 -5.91 21.02
C SER A 11 -4.79 -6.69 19.79
N ASN A 12 -4.95 -6.16 18.57
CA ASN A 12 -4.43 -6.77 17.35
C ASN A 12 -3.04 -6.20 17.01
N VAL A 13 -2.16 -7.06 16.52
CA VAL A 13 -0.82 -6.66 16.06
C VAL A 13 -0.85 -6.48 14.55
N PHE A 14 -0.44 -5.30 14.11
CA PHE A 14 -0.33 -4.94 12.71
C PHE A 14 1.13 -4.72 12.35
N GLN A 15 1.49 -5.03 11.12
CA GLN A 15 2.83 -4.84 10.61
C GLN A 15 2.78 -4.08 9.27
N ILE A 16 3.64 -3.06 9.14
CA ILE A 16 3.90 -2.41 7.85
C ILE A 16 5.17 -3.03 7.29
N ARG A 17 5.11 -3.49 6.05
CA ARG A 17 6.26 -4.07 5.36
C ARG A 17 6.17 -3.91 3.84
N GLU A 18 7.32 -4.04 3.19
CA GLU A 18 7.39 -4.16 1.73
C GLU A 18 6.88 -5.55 1.31
N LEU A 19 6.13 -5.60 0.23
CA LEU A 19 5.66 -6.83 -0.39
C LEU A 19 6.80 -7.52 -1.15
N ASN A 20 6.97 -8.81 -0.92
CA ASN A 20 7.99 -9.62 -1.57
C ASN A 20 7.40 -10.38 -2.76
N TYR A 21 7.83 -10.05 -3.99
CA TYR A 21 7.26 -10.62 -5.21
C TYR A 21 7.44 -12.13 -5.38
N LYS A 22 8.33 -12.77 -4.60
CA LYS A 22 8.55 -14.23 -4.65
C LYS A 22 7.79 -14.98 -3.56
N LYS A 23 7.55 -14.34 -2.41
CA LYS A 23 7.03 -15.00 -1.21
C LYS A 23 5.55 -14.73 -0.94
N ASP A 24 5.05 -13.55 -1.33
CA ASP A 24 3.73 -13.06 -0.93
C ASP A 24 2.62 -13.36 -1.96
N MET A 25 2.65 -14.56 -2.57
CA MET A 25 1.72 -14.91 -3.66
C MET A 25 0.24 -14.76 -3.26
N ARG A 26 -0.12 -15.15 -2.02
CA ARG A 26 -1.49 -15.01 -1.52
C ARG A 26 -1.91 -13.54 -1.42
N LEU A 27 -1.02 -12.69 -0.90
CA LEU A 27 -1.32 -11.26 -0.78
C LEU A 27 -1.48 -10.57 -2.13
N PHE A 28 -0.82 -11.05 -3.19
CA PHE A 28 -1.07 -10.53 -4.55
C PHE A 28 -2.51 -10.74 -4.97
N ASP A 29 -3.07 -11.92 -4.75
CA ASP A 29 -4.45 -12.23 -5.13
C ASP A 29 -5.42 -11.38 -4.28
N GLU A 30 -5.17 -11.26 -2.98
CA GLU A 30 -5.97 -10.41 -2.08
C GLU A 30 -5.94 -8.93 -2.48
N ILE A 31 -4.76 -8.40 -2.85
CA ILE A 31 -4.60 -7.00 -3.31
C ILE A 31 -5.40 -6.80 -4.61
N VAL A 32 -5.22 -7.69 -5.60
CA VAL A 32 -5.91 -7.58 -6.88
C VAL A 32 -7.44 -7.62 -6.70
N GLU A 33 -7.94 -8.53 -5.87
CA GLU A 33 -9.37 -8.59 -5.56
C GLU A 33 -9.88 -7.32 -4.87
N HIS A 34 -9.13 -6.84 -3.88
CA HIS A 34 -9.48 -5.63 -3.15
C HIS A 34 -9.50 -4.41 -4.06
N GLU A 35 -8.45 -4.21 -4.86
CA GLU A 35 -8.34 -3.06 -5.75
C GLU A 35 -9.35 -3.06 -6.87
N ASN A 36 -9.67 -4.22 -7.43
CA ASN A 36 -10.74 -4.34 -8.43
C ASN A 36 -12.09 -3.86 -7.86
N ARG A 37 -12.35 -4.10 -6.57
CA ARG A 37 -13.56 -3.61 -5.90
C ARG A 37 -13.53 -2.09 -5.66
N VAL A 38 -12.35 -1.53 -5.35
CA VAL A 38 -12.20 -0.11 -5.00
C VAL A 38 -12.05 0.78 -6.23
N PHE A 39 -11.24 0.36 -7.19
CA PHE A 39 -10.81 1.18 -8.33
C PHE A 39 -11.35 0.71 -9.68
N GLY A 40 -11.94 -0.50 -9.74
CA GLY A 40 -12.43 -1.06 -10.99
C GLY A 40 -11.32 -1.17 -12.05
N GLU A 41 -11.55 -0.61 -13.24
CA GLU A 41 -10.57 -0.59 -14.34
C GLU A 41 -9.27 0.18 -13.99
N GLY A 42 -9.29 1.06 -13.00
CA GLY A 42 -8.12 1.79 -12.51
C GLY A 42 -7.23 1.01 -11.54
N SER A 43 -7.56 -0.26 -11.24
CA SER A 43 -6.75 -1.12 -10.37
C SER A 43 -5.41 -1.51 -11.01
N VAL A 44 -4.43 -1.87 -10.19
CA VAL A 44 -3.15 -2.42 -10.70
C VAL A 44 -3.38 -3.70 -11.50
N GLY A 45 -4.35 -4.51 -11.11
CA GLY A 45 -4.73 -5.73 -11.80
C GLY A 45 -3.69 -6.86 -11.75
N LYS A 46 -4.15 -8.06 -12.08
CA LYS A 46 -3.38 -9.30 -11.93
C LYS A 46 -2.06 -9.32 -12.70
N TRP A 47 -2.02 -8.70 -13.88
CA TRP A 47 -0.82 -8.71 -14.74
C TRP A 47 0.23 -7.69 -14.31
N ASN A 48 -0.18 -6.65 -13.58
CA ASN A 48 0.68 -5.51 -13.25
C ASN A 48 1.26 -5.56 -11.84
N ILE A 49 0.58 -6.21 -10.88
CA ILE A 49 1.01 -6.21 -9.48
C ILE A 49 2.44 -6.76 -9.27
N LYS A 50 2.82 -7.80 -10.02
CA LYS A 50 4.18 -8.36 -9.95
C LYS A 50 5.25 -7.42 -10.52
N PRO A 51 5.09 -6.85 -11.74
CA PRO A 51 5.96 -5.77 -12.21
C PRO A 51 6.05 -4.59 -11.25
N PHE A 52 4.92 -4.12 -10.69
CA PHE A 52 4.93 -3.06 -9.69
C PHE A 52 5.78 -3.41 -8.46
N THR A 53 5.65 -4.62 -7.96
CA THR A 53 6.42 -5.08 -6.79
C THR A 53 7.91 -5.24 -7.11
N LYS A 54 8.25 -5.63 -8.34
CA LYS A 54 9.64 -5.89 -8.75
C LYS A 54 10.39 -4.63 -9.15
N TYR A 55 9.76 -3.73 -9.90
CA TYR A 55 10.39 -2.56 -10.51
C TYR A 55 9.97 -1.24 -9.86
N GLY A 56 8.82 -1.21 -9.21
CA GLY A 56 8.37 -0.19 -8.28
C GLY A 56 8.54 -0.66 -6.84
N LYS A 57 7.61 -0.24 -5.98
CA LYS A 57 7.48 -0.71 -4.59
C LYS A 57 6.02 -0.85 -4.23
N VAL A 58 5.70 -1.91 -3.51
CA VAL A 58 4.38 -2.10 -2.90
C VAL A 58 4.59 -2.31 -1.41
N PHE A 59 3.93 -1.49 -0.59
CA PHE A 59 3.93 -1.65 0.86
C PHE A 59 2.53 -2.00 1.33
N VAL A 60 2.47 -2.83 2.35
CA VAL A 60 1.21 -3.31 2.92
C VAL A 60 1.18 -3.10 4.43
N VAL A 61 0.00 -2.91 4.95
CA VAL A 61 -0.32 -3.21 6.34
C VAL A 61 -0.96 -4.59 6.36
N VAL A 62 -0.42 -5.46 7.18
CA VAL A 62 -1.00 -6.78 7.45
C VAL A 62 -1.32 -6.91 8.93
N LYS A 63 -2.42 -7.59 9.23
CA LYS A 63 -2.77 -8.03 10.58
C LYS A 63 -2.24 -9.43 10.80
N LYS A 64 -1.49 -9.62 11.87
CA LYS A 64 -1.03 -10.95 12.28
C LYS A 64 -2.19 -11.72 12.93
N LEU A 65 -2.55 -12.82 12.34
CA LEU A 65 -3.53 -13.74 12.91
C LEU A 65 -2.85 -14.59 13.98
N LYS A 66 -3.46 -14.69 15.15
CA LYS A 66 -2.98 -15.62 16.19
C LYS A 66 -3.31 -17.04 15.71
N ASN A 67 -2.31 -17.87 15.48
CA ASN A 67 -2.54 -19.30 15.26
C ASN A 67 -3.20 -19.88 16.51
N LEU A 68 -4.47 -20.25 16.42
CA LEU A 68 -5.21 -20.96 17.47
C LEU A 68 -4.81 -22.44 17.54
N GLU A 69 -3.85 -22.89 16.74
CA GLU A 69 -3.46 -24.30 16.62
C GLU A 69 -2.04 -24.62 17.11
N ASN A 70 -1.60 -24.07 18.22
CA ASN A 70 -0.37 -24.55 18.87
C ASN A 70 -0.64 -25.51 20.05
N ASN A 71 -1.55 -26.50 19.89
CA ASN A 71 -1.68 -27.61 20.84
C ASN A 71 -2.02 -28.94 20.15
N ARG A 72 -1.39 -29.25 19.02
CA ARG A 72 -1.27 -30.63 18.55
C ARG A 72 0.17 -30.84 18.09
N GLU A 73 0.95 -31.43 18.99
CA GLU A 73 2.15 -32.16 18.61
C GLU A 73 1.70 -33.32 17.69
N VAL A 74 1.87 -33.11 16.38
CA VAL A 74 1.83 -34.21 15.42
C VAL A 74 3.27 -34.43 14.97
N GLU A 75 3.91 -35.40 15.60
CA GLU A 75 5.11 -36.03 15.04
C GLU A 75 4.74 -36.62 13.68
N CYS A 76 5.22 -36.04 12.59
CA CYS A 76 5.35 -36.71 11.30
C CYS A 76 6.42 -36.03 10.45
N ASN A 77 7.54 -36.73 10.36
CA ASN A 77 8.49 -36.82 9.26
C ASN A 77 8.66 -35.66 8.25
N ASN A 78 9.84 -35.01 8.33
CA ASN A 78 10.60 -34.41 7.25
C ASN A 78 9.84 -33.68 6.12
N SER A 79 9.30 -32.53 6.44
CA SER A 79 9.24 -31.39 5.51
C SER A 79 9.28 -30.12 6.33
N THR A 80 10.27 -29.28 6.06
CA THR A 80 10.39 -27.92 6.63
C THR A 80 9.20 -27.07 6.17
N TYR A 81 8.07 -27.18 6.86
CA TYR A 81 7.02 -26.17 6.78
C TYR A 81 7.53 -24.97 7.58
N GLU A 82 8.04 -23.96 6.85
CA GLU A 82 8.19 -22.61 7.42
C GLU A 82 6.86 -22.27 8.10
N ASN A 83 6.90 -21.91 9.39
CA ASN A 83 5.73 -21.44 10.16
C ASN A 83 5.07 -20.29 9.37
N LYS A 84 4.03 -20.63 8.61
CA LYS A 84 3.28 -19.70 7.79
C LYS A 84 2.50 -18.83 8.76
N ILE A 85 3.05 -17.67 9.11
CA ILE A 85 2.31 -16.66 9.87
C ILE A 85 1.14 -16.26 8.96
N ASP A 86 -0.06 -16.64 9.34
CA ASP A 86 -1.26 -16.20 8.65
C ASP A 86 -1.40 -14.70 8.87
N GLU A 87 -1.31 -13.98 7.78
CA GLU A 87 -1.46 -12.53 7.73
C GLU A 87 -2.71 -12.20 6.91
N GLU A 88 -3.43 -11.18 7.30
CA GLU A 88 -4.59 -10.64 6.60
C GLU A 88 -4.24 -9.26 6.06
N LEU A 89 -4.55 -8.98 4.78
CA LEU A 89 -4.35 -7.66 4.18
C LEU A 89 -5.26 -6.63 4.85
N VAL A 90 -4.70 -5.48 5.18
CA VAL A 90 -5.41 -4.36 5.81
C VAL A 90 -5.38 -3.10 4.97
N SER A 91 -4.22 -2.77 4.41
CA SER A 91 -4.06 -1.58 3.56
C SER A 91 -2.87 -1.79 2.62
N VAL A 92 -2.91 -1.16 1.47
CA VAL A 92 -1.86 -1.25 0.45
C VAL A 92 -1.55 0.12 -0.14
N ILE A 93 -0.31 0.30 -0.56
CA ILE A 93 0.17 1.47 -1.30
C ILE A 93 1.16 1.00 -2.38
N GLU A 94 0.93 1.45 -3.61
CA GLU A 94 1.76 1.16 -4.77
C GLU A 94 2.53 2.41 -5.19
N ILE A 95 3.82 2.21 -5.51
CA ILE A 95 4.74 3.30 -5.83
C ILE A 95 5.51 2.97 -7.09
N LEU A 96 5.57 3.93 -7.98
CA LEU A 96 6.46 3.94 -9.13
C LEU A 96 7.62 4.91 -8.88
N ARG A 97 8.78 4.63 -9.45
CA ARG A 97 9.89 5.57 -9.50
C ARG A 97 10.02 6.11 -10.92
N GLY A 98 10.10 7.43 -11.05
CA GLY A 98 10.31 8.08 -12.33
C GLY A 98 11.71 7.79 -12.92
N PHE A 99 11.89 8.02 -14.22
CA PHE A 99 13.21 8.00 -14.86
C PHE A 99 14.11 9.12 -14.33
N ASP A 100 13.53 10.24 -13.88
CA ASP A 100 14.21 11.14 -12.96
C ASP A 100 14.21 10.47 -11.57
N TYR A 101 15.37 10.02 -11.15
CA TYR A 101 15.55 9.26 -9.91
C TYR A 101 15.12 9.98 -8.63
N LYS A 102 14.84 11.28 -8.70
CA LYS A 102 14.37 12.10 -7.57
C LYS A 102 12.85 12.18 -7.47
N ILE A 103 12.13 11.63 -8.44
CA ILE A 103 10.66 11.66 -8.49
C ILE A 103 10.10 10.27 -8.20
N ALA A 104 9.12 10.19 -7.30
CA ALA A 104 8.28 9.03 -7.09
C ALA A 104 6.80 9.38 -7.33
N TYR A 105 6.03 8.42 -7.82
CA TYR A 105 4.61 8.54 -8.01
C TYR A 105 3.88 7.50 -7.18
N ILE A 106 2.98 7.93 -6.32
CA ILE A 106 2.08 7.05 -5.57
C ILE A 106 0.89 6.74 -6.47
N TYR A 107 0.84 5.49 -6.94
CA TYR A 107 -0.18 5.04 -7.89
C TYR A 107 -1.53 4.82 -7.21
N GLY A 108 -1.55 4.14 -6.08
CA GLY A 108 -2.74 3.82 -5.31
C GLY A 108 -2.49 3.80 -3.82
N VAL A 109 -3.52 4.13 -3.06
CA VAL A 109 -3.58 3.94 -1.61
C VAL A 109 -4.98 3.46 -1.28
N SER A 110 -5.10 2.28 -0.70
CA SER A 110 -6.40 1.75 -0.32
C SER A 110 -6.36 1.00 1.01
N THR A 111 -7.52 0.86 1.64
CA THR A 111 -7.72 0.13 2.88
C THR A 111 -8.89 -0.83 2.70
N VAL A 112 -8.70 -2.07 3.14
CA VAL A 112 -9.71 -3.13 3.03
C VAL A 112 -10.94 -2.77 3.87
N THR A 113 -12.11 -3.06 3.31
CA THR A 113 -13.42 -2.83 3.98
C THR A 113 -13.44 -3.48 5.36
N GLY A 114 -13.88 -2.71 6.35
CA GLY A 114 -13.86 -3.09 7.76
C GLY A 114 -12.62 -2.62 8.54
N TYR A 115 -11.58 -2.14 7.84
CA TYR A 115 -10.40 -1.52 8.44
C TYR A 115 -10.33 -0.01 8.21
N GLU A 116 -11.31 0.56 7.46
CA GLU A 116 -11.36 2.00 7.20
C GLU A 116 -11.59 2.80 8.49
N GLY A 117 -11.17 4.05 8.49
CA GLY A 117 -11.34 4.98 9.63
C GLY A 117 -10.45 4.70 10.84
N GLN A 118 -9.69 3.60 10.86
CA GLN A 118 -8.83 3.21 11.98
C GLN A 118 -7.40 3.78 11.88
N GLY A 119 -7.11 4.57 10.84
CA GLY A 119 -5.82 5.24 10.66
C GLY A 119 -4.73 4.37 10.02
N HIS A 120 -5.05 3.19 9.49
CA HIS A 120 -4.09 2.30 8.83
C HIS A 120 -3.45 2.97 7.60
N ALA A 121 -4.26 3.54 6.70
CA ALA A 121 -3.74 4.28 5.55
C ALA A 121 -2.84 5.45 5.95
N THR A 122 -3.17 6.17 7.01
CA THR A 122 -2.36 7.30 7.51
C THR A 122 -0.99 6.83 8.00
N ARG A 123 -0.93 5.72 8.74
CA ARG A 123 0.34 5.15 9.22
C ARG A 123 1.18 4.60 8.07
N LEU A 124 0.54 3.86 7.16
CA LEU A 124 1.20 3.34 5.96
C LEU A 124 1.77 4.47 5.10
N PHE A 125 0.98 5.51 4.86
CA PHE A 125 1.40 6.66 4.07
C PHE A 125 2.59 7.38 4.72
N GLY A 126 2.55 7.62 6.03
CA GLY A 126 3.66 8.21 6.78
C GLY A 126 4.94 7.37 6.67
N TYR A 127 4.84 6.05 6.88
CA TYR A 127 5.96 5.12 6.73
C TYR A 127 6.58 5.18 5.31
N VAL A 128 5.73 5.21 4.29
CA VAL A 128 6.17 5.29 2.89
C VAL A 128 6.84 6.62 2.58
N MET A 129 6.30 7.73 3.08
CA MET A 129 6.95 9.05 2.89
C MET A 129 8.34 9.07 3.54
N ASP A 130 8.49 8.56 4.76
CA ASP A 130 9.78 8.44 5.43
C ASP A 130 10.76 7.55 4.64
N TYR A 131 10.25 6.44 4.09
CA TYR A 131 11.04 5.55 3.23
C TYR A 131 11.53 6.27 1.97
N LEU A 132 10.65 6.97 1.24
CA LEU A 132 10.99 7.69 0.02
C LEU A 132 12.01 8.80 0.26
N LEU A 133 11.86 9.55 1.34
CA LEU A 133 12.80 10.61 1.71
C LEU A 133 14.20 10.07 2.05
N LYS A 134 14.29 8.85 2.59
CA LYS A 134 15.57 8.14 2.81
C LYS A 134 16.19 7.62 1.52
N GLN A 135 15.42 7.47 0.43
CA GLN A 135 15.90 7.07 -0.90
C GLN A 135 16.30 8.25 -1.80
N ASP A 136 16.52 9.42 -1.24
CA ASP A 136 16.85 10.66 -1.96
C ASP A 136 15.75 11.12 -2.94
N ILE A 137 14.52 10.72 -2.71
CA ILE A 137 13.36 11.24 -3.42
C ILE A 137 13.07 12.65 -2.89
N SER A 138 13.01 13.61 -3.79
CA SER A 138 12.73 15.01 -3.47
C SER A 138 11.32 15.47 -3.90
N ILE A 139 10.73 14.77 -4.84
CA ILE A 139 9.38 15.04 -5.34
C ILE A 139 8.57 13.76 -5.23
N VAL A 140 7.40 13.85 -4.62
CA VAL A 140 6.41 12.77 -4.63
C VAL A 140 5.11 13.30 -5.21
N GLU A 141 4.60 12.61 -6.21
CA GLU A 141 3.35 12.95 -6.88
C GLU A 141 2.30 11.87 -6.71
N LEU A 142 1.07 12.25 -6.83
CA LEU A 142 -0.09 11.38 -6.91
C LEU A 142 -1.24 12.10 -7.61
N THR A 143 -2.22 11.33 -8.08
CA THR A 143 -3.51 11.92 -8.46
C THR A 143 -4.62 11.44 -7.52
N VAL A 144 -5.62 12.30 -7.31
CA VAL A 144 -6.77 12.01 -6.45
C VAL A 144 -8.06 12.51 -7.08
N GLY A 145 -9.14 11.75 -6.97
CA GLY A 145 -10.46 12.18 -7.44
C GLY A 145 -10.88 13.49 -6.80
N VAL A 146 -11.42 14.41 -7.60
CA VAL A 146 -11.82 15.75 -7.12
C VAL A 146 -12.80 15.71 -5.95
N ASN A 147 -13.62 14.65 -5.87
CA ASN A 147 -14.62 14.44 -4.82
C ASN A 147 -14.12 13.58 -3.64
N ASN A 148 -12.89 13.09 -3.66
CA ASN A 148 -12.35 12.27 -2.58
C ASN A 148 -11.77 13.13 -1.45
N GLU A 149 -12.66 13.67 -0.62
CA GLU A 149 -12.29 14.58 0.48
C GLU A 149 -11.39 13.89 1.52
N ALA A 150 -11.63 12.62 1.82
CA ALA A 150 -10.86 11.87 2.81
C ALA A 150 -9.39 11.74 2.37
N ALA A 151 -9.14 11.33 1.13
CA ALA A 151 -7.79 11.22 0.59
C ALA A 151 -7.11 12.59 0.46
N LYS A 152 -7.83 13.62 -0.04
CA LYS A 152 -7.30 14.99 -0.12
C LYS A 152 -6.86 15.52 1.24
N LYS A 153 -7.64 15.25 2.30
CA LYS A 153 -7.30 15.62 3.68
C LYS A 153 -6.03 14.91 4.17
N LEU A 154 -5.90 13.61 3.87
CA LEU A 154 -4.71 12.83 4.19
C LEU A 154 -3.46 13.43 3.53
N TYR A 155 -3.53 13.67 2.21
CA TYR A 155 -2.38 14.18 1.44
C TYR A 155 -1.99 15.60 1.82
N LYS A 156 -2.98 16.50 2.02
CA LYS A 156 -2.69 17.86 2.53
C LYS A 156 -2.00 17.83 3.89
N LYS A 157 -2.44 16.96 4.81
CA LYS A 157 -1.81 16.77 6.12
C LYS A 157 -0.37 16.27 6.01
N ALA A 158 -0.08 15.47 4.98
CA ALA A 158 1.27 14.99 4.68
C ALA A 158 2.15 16.03 3.93
N GLY A 159 1.65 17.23 3.67
CA GLY A 159 2.40 18.32 3.04
C GLY A 159 2.26 18.40 1.52
N PHE A 160 1.33 17.67 0.91
CA PHE A 160 1.05 17.77 -0.52
C PHE A 160 0.22 19.02 -0.83
N ALA A 161 0.54 19.68 -1.94
CA ALA A 161 -0.23 20.77 -2.52
C ALA A 161 -0.90 20.32 -3.82
N ILE A 162 -2.07 20.89 -4.12
CA ILE A 162 -2.70 20.71 -5.44
C ILE A 162 -1.88 21.54 -6.44
N MET A 163 -1.42 20.91 -7.51
CA MET A 163 -0.67 21.54 -8.59
C MET A 163 -1.57 21.88 -9.76
N GLU A 164 -2.47 20.96 -10.10
CA GLU A 164 -3.27 21.05 -11.31
C GLU A 164 -4.59 20.26 -11.15
N LYS A 165 -5.63 20.69 -11.85
CA LYS A 165 -6.84 19.90 -12.08
C LYS A 165 -6.73 19.25 -13.45
N LEU A 166 -6.72 17.92 -13.47
CA LEU A 166 -6.68 17.09 -14.67
C LEU A 166 -8.12 16.73 -15.06
N GLU A 167 -8.64 17.35 -16.08
CA GLU A 167 -10.00 17.09 -16.56
C GLU A 167 -10.06 15.83 -17.40
N ASN A 168 -11.04 14.96 -17.12
CA ASN A 168 -11.25 13.69 -17.81
C ASN A 168 -10.02 12.75 -17.83
N GLU A 169 -9.17 12.79 -16.80
CA GLU A 169 -7.88 12.09 -16.73
C GLU A 169 -8.01 10.57 -16.97
N TYR A 170 -9.06 9.96 -16.44
CA TYR A 170 -9.35 8.54 -16.63
C TYR A 170 -10.65 8.28 -17.39
N GLY A 171 -11.07 9.22 -18.22
CA GLY A 171 -12.27 9.13 -19.02
C GLY A 171 -13.28 10.24 -18.72
N LYS A 172 -14.34 10.31 -19.50
CA LYS A 172 -15.33 11.39 -19.45
C LYS A 172 -15.89 11.56 -18.02
N ASN A 173 -15.82 12.79 -17.49
CA ASN A 173 -16.27 13.19 -16.16
C ASN A 173 -15.47 12.55 -15.00
N ILE A 174 -14.31 11.99 -15.26
CA ILE A 174 -13.42 11.47 -14.22
C ILE A 174 -12.26 12.44 -14.03
N ASP A 175 -12.56 13.56 -13.36
CA ASP A 175 -11.57 14.58 -13.04
C ASP A 175 -10.72 14.19 -11.84
N ARG A 176 -9.44 14.57 -11.88
CA ARG A 176 -8.53 14.36 -10.77
C ARG A 176 -7.76 15.64 -10.43
N TYR A 177 -7.20 15.68 -9.24
CA TYR A 177 -6.16 16.64 -8.88
C TYR A 177 -4.80 15.96 -8.93
N LEU A 178 -3.83 16.53 -9.65
CA LEU A 178 -2.42 16.25 -9.43
C LEU A 178 -2.00 16.93 -8.14
N MET A 179 -1.48 16.17 -7.20
CA MET A 179 -0.93 16.68 -5.95
C MET A 179 0.55 16.34 -5.86
N ARG A 180 1.34 17.27 -5.32
CA ARG A 180 2.80 17.13 -5.19
C ARG A 180 3.27 17.50 -3.80
N TYR A 181 4.16 16.67 -3.28
CA TYR A 181 5.05 16.99 -2.17
C TYR A 181 6.44 17.31 -2.73
N THR A 182 7.04 18.39 -2.24
CA THR A 182 8.42 18.75 -2.56
C THR A 182 9.21 18.83 -1.26
N ARG A 183 10.33 18.10 -1.19
CA ARG A 183 11.24 18.14 -0.06
C ARG A 183 11.86 19.53 0.04
N LYS A 184 11.80 20.13 1.22
CA LYS A 184 12.44 21.41 1.53
C LYS A 184 13.93 21.23 1.78
#